data_6e90acb02a0577378991d3b5487126c2
#
_entry.id   6e90acb02a0577378991d3b5487126c2
#
_cell.length_a   1.000
_cell.length_b   1.000
_cell.length_c   1.000
_cell.angle_alpha   90.00
_cell.angle_beta   90.00
_cell.angle_gamma   90.00
#
_symmetry.space_group_name_H-M   'P 1'
#
loop_
_entity.id
_entity.type
_entity.pdbx_description
1 polymer ?
#
loop_
_entity_poly.entity_id
_entity_poly.type
_entity_poly.pdbx_seq_one_letter_code
_entity_poly.pdbx_strand_id
1 'polypeptide(L)'
;MGKVKIKKSDVWIDMTPMSDVMTLLLTFFMLTSTFVKSEPVKVNTPGSVSDMKVPENGVLTILVSPQKGANGKPTGEGQVFMSYDNTKELGDIVDMMTTLTPAQKRTFTAEATFGVPLDKLPTFLSKSAAVRNKELPTMGIPLDSIKGQEMTEFQKWINAARQVNPKVRLAIKSDADTPYGTIKKVMSELQD
;
A
#
# COMPACT_ATOMS: atom_id res chain seq x y z
N MET A 1 34.64 -75.67 -6.17
CA MET A 1 34.48 -74.20 -6.31
C MET A 1 33.50 -73.70 -5.25
N GLY A 2 34.03 -73.16 -4.16
CA GLY A 2 33.20 -72.59 -3.06
C GLY A 2 32.57 -71.32 -3.42
N LYS A 3 31.22 -71.21 -3.37
CA LYS A 3 30.50 -69.95 -3.50
C LYS A 3 30.69 -69.13 -2.23
N VAL A 4 31.44 -67.99 -2.35
CA VAL A 4 31.55 -67.00 -1.29
C VAL A 4 30.25 -66.28 -1.23
N LYS A 5 29.45 -66.44 -0.15
CA LYS A 5 28.29 -65.64 0.16
C LYS A 5 28.75 -64.24 0.71
N ILE A 6 28.69 -63.25 -0.09
CA ILE A 6 28.88 -61.87 0.36
C ILE A 6 27.66 -61.47 1.19
N LYS A 7 27.85 -61.25 2.49
CA LYS A 7 26.85 -60.76 3.40
C LYS A 7 26.62 -59.26 3.06
N LYS A 8 25.49 -58.92 2.44
CA LYS A 8 25.09 -57.51 2.27
C LYS A 8 24.82 -56.95 3.65
N SER A 9 25.64 -56.01 4.10
CA SER A 9 25.32 -55.18 5.27
C SER A 9 24.25 -54.21 4.85
N ASP A 10 23.11 -54.22 5.53
CA ASP A 10 22.13 -53.15 5.39
C ASP A 10 22.78 -51.84 5.85
N VAL A 11 22.93 -50.92 4.92
CA VAL A 11 23.38 -49.57 5.22
C VAL A 11 22.17 -48.80 5.75
N TRP A 12 22.10 -48.64 7.06
CA TRP A 12 21.08 -47.81 7.67
C TRP A 12 21.52 -46.36 7.55
N ILE A 13 20.82 -45.61 6.71
CA ILE A 13 21.06 -44.15 6.54
C ILE A 13 20.30 -43.43 7.66
N ASP A 14 21.05 -42.79 8.54
CA ASP A 14 20.48 -41.93 9.56
C ASP A 14 19.97 -40.63 8.90
N MET A 15 18.64 -40.42 8.91
CA MET A 15 17.96 -39.24 8.32
C MET A 15 17.91 -38.06 9.26
N THR A 16 18.37 -38.17 10.49
CA THR A 16 18.34 -37.12 11.50
C THR A 16 19.03 -35.83 11.03
N PRO A 17 20.24 -35.85 10.42
CA PRO A 17 20.91 -34.67 9.91
C PRO A 17 20.15 -33.99 8.76
N MET A 18 19.50 -34.79 7.91
CA MET A 18 18.68 -34.26 6.81
C MET A 18 17.44 -33.56 7.32
N SER A 19 16.77 -34.07 8.33
CA SER A 19 15.59 -33.46 8.96
C SER A 19 15.96 -32.18 9.67
N ASP A 20 17.12 -32.11 10.32
CA ASP A 20 17.61 -30.91 10.99
C ASP A 20 17.87 -29.77 9.99
N VAL A 21 18.59 -30.09 8.91
CA VAL A 21 18.82 -29.10 7.83
C VAL A 21 17.52 -28.58 7.22
N MET A 22 16.54 -29.47 6.96
CA MET A 22 15.23 -29.06 6.45
C MET A 22 14.50 -28.14 7.42
N THR A 23 14.51 -28.47 8.72
CA THR A 23 13.87 -27.67 9.76
C THR A 23 14.54 -26.30 9.91
N LEU A 24 15.87 -26.25 9.88
CA LEU A 24 16.63 -24.99 9.94
C LEU A 24 16.34 -24.11 8.72
N LEU A 25 16.30 -24.68 7.51
CA LEU A 25 15.96 -23.94 6.30
C LEU A 25 14.52 -23.42 6.37
N LEU A 26 13.57 -24.24 6.80
CA LEU A 26 12.17 -23.85 6.92
C LEU A 26 11.98 -22.73 7.94
N THR A 27 12.60 -22.84 9.12
CA THR A 27 12.56 -21.79 10.14
C THR A 27 13.26 -20.52 9.69
N PHE A 28 14.39 -20.63 8.99
CA PHE A 28 15.08 -19.49 8.41
C PHE A 28 14.21 -18.75 7.39
N PHE A 29 13.60 -19.46 6.43
CA PHE A 29 12.70 -18.82 5.46
C PHE A 29 11.46 -18.23 6.12
N MET A 30 10.94 -18.86 7.17
CA MET A 30 9.79 -18.31 7.91
C MET A 30 10.14 -17.03 8.66
N LEU A 31 11.33 -16.94 9.25
CA LEU A 31 11.82 -15.75 9.95
C LEU A 31 12.24 -14.63 8.99
N THR A 32 12.78 -14.95 7.83
CA THR A 32 13.21 -13.99 6.81
C THR A 32 12.10 -13.59 5.86
N SER A 33 10.96 -14.28 5.88
CA SER A 33 9.79 -13.93 5.08
C SER A 33 9.19 -12.63 5.58
N THR A 34 9.54 -11.53 4.94
CA THR A 34 8.91 -10.24 5.15
C THR A 34 7.59 -10.20 4.39
N PHE A 35 6.49 -10.02 5.10
CA PHE A 35 5.20 -9.78 4.46
C PHE A 35 5.22 -8.37 3.85
N VAL A 36 5.56 -8.28 2.58
CA VAL A 36 5.41 -7.02 1.84
C VAL A 36 3.93 -6.77 1.64
N LYS A 37 3.45 -5.61 2.13
CA LYS A 37 2.07 -5.19 1.87
C LYS A 37 1.86 -5.11 0.36
N SER A 38 0.77 -5.71 -0.11
CA SER A 38 0.40 -5.59 -1.53
C SER A 38 0.07 -4.14 -1.83
N GLU A 39 0.80 -3.55 -2.78
CA GLU A 39 0.50 -2.21 -3.30
C GLU A 39 -0.46 -2.36 -4.49
N PRO A 40 -1.76 -2.14 -4.31
CA PRO A 40 -2.74 -2.27 -5.39
C PRO A 40 -2.59 -1.18 -6.46
N VAL A 41 -2.01 -0.04 -6.08
CA VAL A 41 -1.71 1.07 -7.00
C VAL A 41 -0.20 1.12 -7.21
N LYS A 42 0.24 0.66 -8.38
CA LYS A 42 1.64 0.73 -8.79
C LYS A 42 1.87 2.02 -9.56
N VAL A 43 2.78 2.86 -9.07
CA VAL A 43 3.20 4.11 -9.70
C VAL A 43 4.61 3.93 -10.22
N ASN A 44 4.78 4.05 -11.55
CA ASN A 44 6.09 3.99 -12.18
C ASN A 44 6.73 5.39 -12.15
N THR A 45 7.44 5.69 -11.07
CA THR A 45 8.08 7.00 -10.91
C THR A 45 9.27 7.15 -11.85
N PRO A 46 9.39 8.29 -12.56
CA PRO A 46 10.59 8.60 -13.31
C PRO A 46 11.81 8.68 -12.38
N GLY A 47 12.98 8.34 -12.92
CA GLY A 47 14.23 8.42 -12.15
C GLY A 47 14.46 9.83 -11.59
N SER A 48 14.66 9.93 -10.28
CA SER A 48 15.01 11.19 -9.63
C SER A 48 16.52 11.28 -9.46
N VAL A 49 17.06 12.46 -9.74
CA VAL A 49 18.48 12.81 -9.50
C VAL A 49 18.67 13.55 -8.16
N SER A 50 17.68 13.53 -7.29
CA SER A 50 17.77 14.19 -5.98
C SER A 50 18.47 13.28 -4.97
N ASP A 51 19.52 13.77 -4.33
CA ASP A 51 20.23 13.12 -3.23
C ASP A 51 19.50 13.20 -1.89
N MET A 52 18.34 13.85 -1.85
CA MET A 52 17.57 14.03 -0.63
C MET A 52 16.86 12.72 -0.27
N LYS A 53 17.36 12.04 0.76
CA LYS A 53 16.72 10.82 1.29
C LYS A 53 15.41 11.18 1.96
N VAL A 54 14.33 10.54 1.52
CA VAL A 54 13.03 10.61 2.18
C VAL A 54 13.15 9.85 3.51
N PRO A 55 12.71 10.40 4.66
CA PRO A 55 12.71 9.67 5.92
C PRO A 55 11.84 8.41 5.79
N GLU A 56 12.26 7.36 6.49
CA GLU A 56 11.55 6.05 6.43
C GLU A 56 10.23 6.05 7.20
N ASN A 57 10.04 6.98 8.14
CA ASN A 57 8.86 7.01 9.02
C ASN A 57 8.19 8.39 9.05
N GLY A 58 6.89 8.40 9.22
CA GLY A 58 6.08 9.62 9.38
C GLY A 58 5.91 10.41 8.08
N VAL A 59 5.93 9.73 6.96
CA VAL A 59 5.72 10.33 5.63
C VAL A 59 4.34 9.95 5.11
N LEU A 60 3.51 10.95 4.84
CA LEU A 60 2.29 10.78 4.08
C LEU A 60 2.63 10.91 2.59
N THR A 61 2.59 9.80 1.90
CA THR A 61 2.89 9.75 0.46
C THR A 61 1.61 9.92 -0.35
N ILE A 62 1.60 10.92 -1.21
CA ILE A 62 0.53 11.19 -2.16
C ILE A 62 0.94 10.54 -3.48
N LEU A 63 0.16 9.58 -3.93
CA LEU A 63 0.37 8.85 -5.16
C LEU A 63 -0.55 9.42 -6.24
N VAL A 64 0.01 9.88 -7.33
CA VAL A 64 -0.76 10.38 -8.47
C VAL A 64 -0.57 9.42 -9.64
N SER A 65 -1.65 8.78 -10.06
CA SER A 65 -1.67 7.77 -11.13
C SER A 65 -2.61 8.21 -12.24
N PRO A 66 -2.29 7.93 -13.51
CA PRO A 66 -3.23 8.16 -14.59
C PRO A 66 -4.44 7.23 -14.44
N GLN A 67 -5.63 7.72 -14.69
CA GLN A 67 -6.79 6.88 -14.78
C GLN A 67 -6.66 5.98 -16.02
N LYS A 68 -6.70 4.67 -15.80
CA LYS A 68 -6.68 3.70 -16.90
C LYS A 68 -8.10 3.44 -17.38
N GLY A 69 -8.38 3.79 -18.63
CA GLY A 69 -9.64 3.41 -19.28
C GLY A 69 -9.76 1.90 -19.47
N ALA A 70 -10.94 1.45 -19.90
CA ALA A 70 -11.23 0.03 -20.15
C ALA A 70 -10.23 -0.66 -21.11
N ASN A 71 -9.53 0.12 -21.93
CA ASN A 71 -8.50 -0.34 -22.89
C ASN A 71 -7.07 -0.28 -22.31
N GLY A 72 -6.89 -0.04 -21.00
CA GLY A 72 -5.58 0.07 -20.37
C GLY A 72 -4.78 1.32 -20.75
N LYS A 73 -5.30 2.19 -21.62
CA LYS A 73 -4.68 3.47 -21.99
C LYS A 73 -5.03 4.55 -20.96
N PRO A 74 -4.08 5.46 -20.64
CA PRO A 74 -4.38 6.58 -19.76
C PRO A 74 -5.49 7.45 -20.38
N THR A 75 -6.56 7.63 -19.66
CA THR A 75 -7.57 8.66 -19.92
C THR A 75 -7.04 9.95 -19.32
N GLY A 76 -7.19 11.07 -19.99
CA GLY A 76 -6.57 12.37 -19.67
C GLY A 76 -6.86 12.95 -18.26
N GLU A 77 -7.37 12.16 -17.33
CA GLU A 77 -7.60 12.49 -15.93
C GLU A 77 -6.65 11.67 -15.04
N GLY A 78 -6.15 12.29 -13.98
CA GLY A 78 -5.32 11.62 -12.98
C GLY A 78 -6.13 11.34 -11.72
N GLN A 79 -5.81 10.25 -11.06
CA GLN A 79 -6.38 9.84 -9.78
C GLN A 79 -5.35 10.01 -8.68
N VAL A 80 -5.83 10.38 -7.49
CA VAL A 80 -4.99 10.61 -6.32
C VAL A 80 -5.28 9.56 -5.26
N PHE A 81 -4.22 8.99 -4.74
CA PHE A 81 -4.23 8.04 -3.63
C PHE A 81 -3.28 8.52 -2.55
N MET A 82 -3.43 8.01 -1.35
CA MET A 82 -2.54 8.30 -0.25
C MET A 82 -2.04 7.01 0.38
N SER A 83 -0.82 7.07 0.91
CA SER A 83 -0.22 6.00 1.70
C SER A 83 0.43 6.58 2.94
N TYR A 84 0.22 5.96 4.08
CA TYR A 84 0.82 6.39 5.34
C TYR A 84 1.39 5.17 6.09
N ASP A 85 2.65 5.27 6.50
CA ASP A 85 3.36 4.12 7.06
C ASP A 85 2.96 3.82 8.51
N ASN A 86 2.55 4.86 9.28
CA ASN A 86 2.19 4.69 10.67
C ASN A 86 0.72 4.28 10.81
N THR A 87 0.49 2.98 11.05
CA THR A 87 -0.85 2.39 11.18
C THR A 87 -1.66 2.91 12.37
N LYS A 88 -1.01 3.35 13.45
CA LYS A 88 -1.69 3.91 14.62
C LYS A 88 -2.25 5.28 14.30
N GLU A 89 -1.38 6.18 13.82
CA GLU A 89 -1.77 7.53 13.43
C GLU A 89 -2.81 7.49 12.29
N LEU A 90 -2.68 6.55 11.33
CA LEU A 90 -3.67 6.34 10.28
C LEU A 90 -5.06 5.98 10.86
N GLY A 91 -5.08 5.19 11.93
CA GLY A 91 -6.31 4.88 12.65
C GLY A 91 -6.95 6.11 13.29
N ASP A 92 -6.15 7.01 13.86
CA ASP A 92 -6.64 8.24 14.47
C ASP A 92 -7.11 9.25 13.40
N ILE A 93 -6.41 9.32 12.28
CA ILE A 93 -6.80 10.15 11.12
C ILE A 93 -8.17 9.72 10.59
N VAL A 94 -8.40 8.42 10.42
CA VAL A 94 -9.68 7.94 9.87
C VAL A 94 -10.85 8.14 10.84
N ASP A 95 -10.61 8.07 12.15
CA ASP A 95 -11.64 8.36 13.15
C ASP A 95 -12.09 9.84 13.14
N MET A 96 -11.20 10.75 12.76
CA MET A 96 -11.56 12.16 12.55
C MET A 96 -12.38 12.38 11.28
N MET A 97 -12.19 11.55 10.27
CA MET A 97 -12.81 11.72 8.96
C MET A 97 -14.18 11.05 8.85
N THR A 98 -14.33 9.86 9.45
CA THR A 98 -15.55 9.07 9.35
C THR A 98 -15.66 8.06 10.49
N THR A 99 -16.89 7.70 10.83
CA THR A 99 -17.15 6.67 11.84
C THR A 99 -17.13 5.29 11.19
N LEU A 100 -16.09 4.51 11.48
CA LEU A 100 -15.95 3.14 11.01
C LEU A 100 -16.18 2.13 12.15
N THR A 101 -16.64 0.93 11.78
CA THR A 101 -16.66 -0.19 12.73
C THR A 101 -15.23 -0.66 13.05
N PRO A 102 -14.97 -1.25 14.23
CA PRO A 102 -13.63 -1.72 14.59
C PRO A 102 -13.01 -2.71 13.57
N ALA A 103 -13.86 -3.50 12.91
CA ALA A 103 -13.42 -4.42 11.85
C ALA A 103 -12.97 -3.66 10.59
N GLN A 104 -13.74 -2.65 10.16
CA GLN A 104 -13.40 -1.80 9.03
C GLN A 104 -12.14 -0.97 9.28
N LYS A 105 -11.99 -0.45 10.50
CA LYS A 105 -10.78 0.28 10.91
C LYS A 105 -9.53 -0.59 10.82
N ARG A 106 -9.59 -1.83 11.32
CA ARG A 106 -8.49 -2.80 11.18
C ARG A 106 -8.15 -3.09 9.73
N THR A 107 -9.17 -3.26 8.89
CA THR A 107 -8.99 -3.48 7.46
C THR A 107 -8.32 -2.27 6.79
N PHE A 108 -8.78 -1.07 7.10
CA PHE A 108 -8.21 0.18 6.56
C PHE A 108 -6.75 0.37 6.95
N THR A 109 -6.42 0.19 8.22
CA THR A 109 -5.04 0.35 8.72
C THR A 109 -4.09 -0.76 8.23
N ALA A 110 -4.62 -1.91 7.82
CA ALA A 110 -3.83 -2.98 7.22
C ALA A 110 -3.48 -2.71 5.75
N GLU A 111 -4.23 -1.84 5.06
CA GLU A 111 -3.94 -1.49 3.67
C GLU A 111 -2.77 -0.49 3.58
N ALA A 112 -1.92 -0.67 2.56
CA ALA A 112 -0.76 0.19 2.34
C ALA A 112 -1.16 1.52 1.70
N THR A 113 -2.23 1.50 0.89
CA THR A 113 -2.66 2.64 0.06
C THR A 113 -4.17 2.77 0.15
N PHE A 114 -4.64 3.99 0.29
CA PHE A 114 -6.06 4.31 0.27
C PHE A 114 -6.35 5.46 -0.70
N GLY A 115 -7.57 5.55 -1.16
CA GLY A 115 -7.94 6.54 -2.19
C GLY A 115 -9.37 6.31 -2.64
N VAL A 116 -10.28 6.12 -1.70
CA VAL A 116 -11.71 5.95 -1.96
C VAL A 116 -12.43 7.16 -1.39
N PRO A 117 -13.42 7.73 -2.12
CA PRO A 117 -14.26 8.80 -1.58
C PRO A 117 -14.88 8.41 -0.24
N LEU A 118 -14.96 9.35 0.71
CA LEU A 118 -15.44 9.11 2.08
C LEU A 118 -16.81 8.45 2.13
N ASP A 119 -17.72 8.86 1.22
CA ASP A 119 -19.07 8.31 1.15
C ASP A 119 -19.09 6.81 0.82
N LYS A 120 -18.10 6.34 0.05
CA LYS A 120 -18.00 4.95 -0.40
C LYS A 120 -17.09 4.10 0.47
N LEU A 121 -16.33 4.72 1.36
CA LEU A 121 -15.31 4.06 2.17
C LEU A 121 -15.87 2.91 3.03
N PRO A 122 -16.98 3.06 3.79
CA PRO A 122 -17.52 1.96 4.60
C PRO A 122 -17.96 0.76 3.75
N THR A 123 -18.61 1.03 2.61
CA THR A 123 -19.07 -0.02 1.69
C THR A 123 -17.88 -0.72 1.02
N PHE A 124 -16.84 0.03 0.65
CA PHE A 124 -15.61 -0.51 0.07
C PHE A 124 -14.88 -1.43 1.05
N LEU A 125 -14.73 -1.02 2.31
CA LEU A 125 -14.06 -1.82 3.35
C LEU A 125 -14.79 -3.10 3.73
N SER A 126 -16.09 -3.18 3.46
CA SER A 126 -16.90 -4.40 3.67
C SER A 126 -16.69 -5.46 2.60
N LYS A 127 -16.05 -5.13 1.47
CA LYS A 127 -15.74 -6.05 0.38
C LYS A 127 -14.54 -6.94 0.71
N SER A 128 -14.41 -8.06 0.02
CA SER A 128 -13.24 -8.93 0.15
C SER A 128 -11.95 -8.25 -0.36
N ALA A 129 -10.79 -8.63 0.18
CA ALA A 129 -9.50 -8.05 -0.18
C ALA A 129 -9.21 -8.14 -1.70
N ALA A 130 -9.59 -9.25 -2.35
CA ALA A 130 -9.40 -9.43 -3.78
C ALA A 130 -10.20 -8.41 -4.62
N VAL A 131 -11.43 -8.10 -4.19
CA VAL A 131 -12.29 -7.11 -4.86
C VAL A 131 -11.75 -5.70 -4.61
N ARG A 132 -11.34 -5.40 -3.37
CA ARG A 132 -10.77 -4.08 -3.03
C ARG A 132 -9.52 -3.78 -3.86
N ASN A 133 -8.58 -4.72 -3.94
CA ASN A 133 -7.34 -4.55 -4.73
C ASN A 133 -7.61 -4.34 -6.22
N LYS A 134 -8.70 -4.88 -6.75
CA LYS A 134 -9.10 -4.70 -8.15
C LYS A 134 -9.81 -3.38 -8.39
N GLU A 135 -10.63 -2.94 -7.45
CA GLU A 135 -11.43 -1.71 -7.58
C GLU A 135 -10.65 -0.44 -7.19
N LEU A 136 -9.74 -0.52 -6.20
CA LEU A 136 -9.01 0.64 -5.72
C LEU A 136 -8.34 1.44 -6.85
N PRO A 137 -7.64 0.83 -7.84
CA PRO A 137 -7.03 1.57 -8.93
C PRO A 137 -8.00 2.30 -9.86
N THR A 138 -9.29 2.04 -9.77
CA THR A 138 -10.33 2.73 -10.56
C THR A 138 -11.00 3.85 -9.80
N MET A 139 -10.71 3.96 -8.51
CA MET A 139 -11.21 5.02 -7.63
C MET A 139 -10.14 6.11 -7.50
N GLY A 140 -10.33 7.04 -6.63
CA GLY A 140 -9.38 8.11 -6.33
C GLY A 140 -10.03 9.07 -5.35
N ILE A 141 -9.22 9.80 -4.60
CA ILE A 141 -9.71 10.88 -3.74
C ILE A 141 -10.12 12.05 -4.64
N PRO A 142 -11.36 12.57 -4.52
CA PRO A 142 -11.79 13.71 -5.28
C PRO A 142 -10.95 14.95 -4.96
N LEU A 143 -10.45 15.63 -5.99
CA LEU A 143 -9.76 16.91 -5.89
C LEU A 143 -10.72 18.10 -6.07
N ASP A 144 -11.93 17.85 -6.55
CA ASP A 144 -12.89 18.90 -6.77
C ASP A 144 -13.69 19.14 -5.49
N SER A 145 -13.88 20.41 -5.15
CA SER A 145 -14.72 20.78 -4.02
C SER A 145 -16.19 20.45 -4.32
N ILE A 146 -16.84 19.76 -3.39
CA ILE A 146 -18.29 19.54 -3.46
C ILE A 146 -18.98 20.88 -3.25
N LYS A 147 -19.95 21.21 -4.09
CA LYS A 147 -20.71 22.47 -3.98
C LYS A 147 -21.21 22.68 -2.54
N GLY A 148 -20.76 23.77 -1.91
CA GLY A 148 -21.13 24.11 -0.53
C GLY A 148 -20.11 23.68 0.54
N GLN A 149 -18.96 23.11 0.18
CA GLN A 149 -17.84 22.85 1.08
C GLN A 149 -16.65 23.73 0.70
N GLU A 150 -16.08 24.42 1.69
CA GLU A 150 -14.91 25.29 1.48
C GLU A 150 -13.63 24.47 1.21
N MET A 151 -13.58 23.22 1.69
CA MET A 151 -12.41 22.34 1.59
C MET A 151 -12.73 21.12 0.75
N THR A 152 -11.77 20.73 -0.10
CA THR A 152 -11.83 19.48 -0.84
C THR A 152 -11.64 18.27 0.12
N GLU A 153 -12.09 17.10 -0.30
CA GLU A 153 -11.90 15.89 0.50
C GLU A 153 -10.41 15.60 0.70
N PHE A 154 -9.61 15.88 -0.31
CA PHE A 154 -8.16 15.77 -0.25
C PHE A 154 -7.55 16.67 0.84
N GLN A 155 -7.95 17.95 0.91
CA GLN A 155 -7.50 18.88 1.95
C GLN A 155 -7.92 18.42 3.36
N LYS A 156 -9.11 17.85 3.50
CA LYS A 156 -9.56 17.29 4.79
C LYS A 156 -8.64 16.18 5.28
N TRP A 157 -8.21 15.27 4.39
CA TRP A 157 -7.26 14.23 4.73
C TRP A 157 -5.90 14.78 5.18
N ILE A 158 -5.39 15.79 4.47
CA ILE A 158 -4.12 16.46 4.82
C ILE A 158 -4.23 17.16 6.17
N ASN A 159 -5.32 17.88 6.41
CA ASN A 159 -5.53 18.58 7.67
C ASN A 159 -5.68 17.61 8.85
N ALA A 160 -6.42 16.52 8.68
CA ALA A 160 -6.51 15.48 9.69
C ALA A 160 -5.14 14.86 10.00
N ALA A 161 -4.33 14.58 8.98
CA ALA A 161 -2.97 14.09 9.17
C ALA A 161 -2.07 15.08 9.92
N ARG A 162 -2.16 16.37 9.61
CA ARG A 162 -1.41 17.45 10.33
C ARG A 162 -1.89 17.63 11.77
N GLN A 163 -3.18 17.41 12.05
CA GLN A 163 -3.71 17.47 13.42
C GLN A 163 -3.20 16.32 14.28
N VAL A 164 -3.15 15.11 13.73
CA VAL A 164 -2.62 13.93 14.44
C VAL A 164 -1.10 14.02 14.58
N ASN A 165 -0.40 14.45 13.53
CA ASN A 165 1.05 14.59 13.55
C ASN A 165 1.48 15.93 12.91
N PRO A 166 1.74 16.97 13.72
CA PRO A 166 2.19 18.27 13.20
C PRO A 166 3.54 18.24 12.47
N LYS A 167 4.32 17.18 12.65
CA LYS A 167 5.62 16.98 11.99
C LYS A 167 5.53 16.06 10.77
N VAL A 168 4.32 15.70 10.32
CA VAL A 168 4.14 14.85 9.15
C VAL A 168 4.81 15.48 7.92
N ARG A 169 5.59 14.68 7.22
CA ARG A 169 6.19 15.08 5.95
C ARG A 169 5.33 14.58 4.80
N LEU A 170 5.17 15.42 3.80
CA LEU A 170 4.40 15.09 2.60
C LEU A 170 5.38 14.74 1.48
N ALA A 171 5.16 13.59 0.84
CA ALA A 171 5.88 13.19 -0.36
C ALA A 171 4.89 13.00 -1.50
N ILE A 172 5.22 13.48 -2.68
CA ILE A 172 4.40 13.29 -3.89
C ILE A 172 5.15 12.30 -4.80
N LYS A 173 4.49 11.21 -5.14
CA LYS A 173 4.96 10.25 -6.15
C LYS A 173 3.99 10.26 -7.32
N SER A 174 4.45 10.70 -8.46
CA SER A 174 3.67 10.75 -9.71
C SER A 174 4.12 9.68 -10.67
N ASP A 175 3.16 9.07 -11.37
CA ASP A 175 3.46 8.20 -12.51
C ASP A 175 3.94 9.04 -13.69
N ALA A 176 4.87 8.48 -14.50
CA ALA A 176 5.41 9.14 -15.68
C ALA A 176 4.33 9.51 -16.70
N ASP A 177 3.26 8.72 -16.78
CA ASP A 177 2.15 8.93 -17.72
C ASP A 177 1.04 9.84 -17.14
N THR A 178 1.26 10.43 -15.94
CA THR A 178 0.25 11.29 -15.30
C THR A 178 0.15 12.65 -15.99
N PRO A 179 -1.06 13.14 -16.30
CA PRO A 179 -1.25 14.47 -16.85
C PRO A 179 -0.73 15.55 -15.89
N TYR A 180 0.08 16.47 -16.38
CA TYR A 180 0.63 17.59 -15.59
C TYR A 180 -0.44 18.43 -14.90
N GLY A 181 -1.61 18.57 -15.53
CA GLY A 181 -2.75 19.29 -14.95
C GLY A 181 -3.20 18.75 -13.59
N THR A 182 -3.20 17.42 -13.41
CA THR A 182 -3.56 16.80 -12.13
C THR A 182 -2.49 17.06 -11.07
N ILE A 183 -1.22 16.97 -11.44
CA ILE A 183 -0.10 17.27 -10.53
C ILE A 183 -0.17 18.73 -10.06
N LYS A 184 -0.46 19.66 -10.99
CA LYS A 184 -0.61 21.08 -10.67
C LYS A 184 -1.78 21.32 -9.72
N LYS A 185 -2.94 20.66 -9.93
CA LYS A 185 -4.07 20.72 -9.00
C LYS A 185 -3.68 20.24 -7.60
N VAL A 186 -3.05 19.05 -7.49
CA VAL A 186 -2.59 18.51 -6.20
C VAL A 186 -1.63 19.48 -5.50
N MET A 187 -0.70 20.07 -6.23
CA MET A 187 0.24 21.03 -5.64
C MET A 187 -0.45 22.31 -5.17
N SER A 188 -1.45 22.81 -5.91
CA SER A 188 -2.25 23.97 -5.51
C SER A 188 -3.03 23.68 -4.22
N GLU A 189 -3.70 22.52 -4.16
CA GLU A 189 -4.46 22.08 -2.97
C GLU A 189 -3.60 21.89 -1.71
N LEU A 190 -2.29 21.71 -1.86
CA LEU A 190 -1.36 21.59 -0.75
C LEU A 190 -0.83 22.93 -0.25
N GLN A 191 -0.91 24.00 -1.07
CA GLN A 191 -0.43 25.33 -0.73
C GLN A 191 -1.50 26.20 -0.04
N ASP A 192 -2.78 25.88 -0.25
CA ASP A 192 -3.93 26.47 0.41
C ASP A 192 -4.18 25.82 1.79
#